data_6cf0abc3adbbebcf705192e0861fa84a
#
_entry.id   6cf0abc3adbbebcf705192e0861fa84a
#
_cell.length_a   1.000
_cell.length_b   1.000
_cell.length_c   1.000
_cell.angle_alpha   90.00
_cell.angle_beta   90.00
_cell.angle_gamma   90.00
#
_symmetry.space_group_name_H-M   'P 1'
#
loop_
_entity.id
_entity.type
_entity.pdbx_description
1 polymer ?
#
loop_
_entity_poly.entity_id
_entity_poly.type
_entity_poly.pdbx_seq_one_letter_code
_entity_poly.pdbx_strand_id
1 'polypeptide(L)'
;EIAYEINVYTRPNNSAPWTYDRKWQVKRTLTNLQKTEDDLRFIKLVFPAKTAEAWNGNIFLPVSTDPYGDFENWDYHYTAVDVPTTINGFNLDSTLEVSGVEDENFIKRRLFKETYAKHIGLGSREWDIQTGSGVNFWEGPQWNGFKIKMQLIDHN
;
A
#
# COMPACT_ATOMS: atom_id res chain seq x y z
N GLU A 1 -10.44 15.86 13.56
CA GLU A 1 -9.30 15.26 12.85
C GLU A 1 -8.34 14.67 13.86
N ILE A 2 -7.84 13.45 13.58
CA ILE A 2 -6.82 12.78 14.39
C ILE A 2 -5.61 12.57 13.48
N ALA A 3 -4.43 12.94 13.95
CA ALA A 3 -3.17 12.77 13.24
C ALA A 3 -2.23 11.89 14.05
N TYR A 4 -1.53 10.99 13.37
CA TYR A 4 -0.55 10.07 13.92
C TYR A 4 0.77 10.18 13.16
N GLU A 5 1.86 9.92 13.86
CA GLU A 5 3.18 9.74 13.27
C GLU A 5 3.55 8.25 13.31
N ILE A 6 4.09 7.74 12.21
CA ILE A 6 4.61 6.38 12.09
C ILE A 6 6.12 6.48 11.91
N ASN A 7 6.88 6.05 12.88
CA ASN A 7 8.33 5.95 12.75
C ASN A 7 8.70 4.67 12.01
N VAL A 8 9.50 4.81 10.97
CA VAL A 8 10.00 3.70 10.15
C VAL A 8 11.43 3.42 10.55
N TYR A 9 11.72 2.16 10.80
CA TYR A 9 13.05 1.66 11.14
C TYR A 9 13.45 0.59 10.15
N THR A 10 14.73 0.53 9.83
CA THR A 10 15.32 -0.46 8.93
C THR A 10 16.47 -1.20 9.61
N ARG A 11 16.76 -2.38 9.13
CA ARG A 11 17.95 -3.15 9.47
C ARG A 11 18.40 -4.01 8.29
N PRO A 12 19.70 -4.23 8.07
CA PRO A 12 20.20 -4.98 6.94
C PRO A 12 19.95 -6.50 7.01
N ASN A 13 19.75 -7.03 8.22
CA ASN A 13 19.43 -8.44 8.47
C ASN A 13 18.80 -8.64 9.84
N ASN A 14 18.32 -9.85 10.13
CA ASN A 14 17.59 -10.16 11.36
C ASN A 14 18.41 -10.04 12.65
N SER A 15 19.73 -10.06 12.58
CA SER A 15 20.64 -9.95 13.74
C SER A 15 21.12 -8.52 13.98
N ALA A 16 20.93 -7.63 13.04
CA ALA A 16 21.35 -6.24 13.17
C ALA A 16 20.33 -5.43 14.02
N PRO A 17 20.79 -4.39 14.73
CA PRO A 17 19.89 -3.48 15.44
C PRO A 17 19.03 -2.69 14.44
N TRP A 18 17.84 -2.31 14.89
CA TRP A 18 16.98 -1.41 14.17
C TRP A 18 17.55 0.01 14.18
N THR A 19 17.61 0.63 13.00
CA THR A 19 18.04 2.02 12.82
C THR A 19 16.85 2.83 12.34
N TYR A 20 16.62 4.00 12.95
CA TYR A 20 15.60 4.94 12.46
C TYR A 20 15.93 5.34 11.02
N ASP A 21 14.93 5.24 10.14
CA ASP A 21 15.05 5.58 8.74
C ASP A 21 14.27 6.87 8.43
N ARG A 22 12.96 6.86 8.62
CA ARG A 22 12.09 7.98 8.26
C ARG A 22 10.80 8.02 9.07
N LYS A 23 10.02 9.04 8.83
CA LYS A 23 8.72 9.25 9.43
C LYS A 23 7.64 9.35 8.36
N TRP A 24 6.54 8.65 8.55
CA TRP A 24 5.31 8.84 7.80
C TRP A 24 4.24 9.48 8.68
N GLN A 25 3.27 10.09 8.05
CA GLN A 25 2.14 10.73 8.74
C GLN A 25 0.83 10.11 8.28
N VAL A 26 -0.07 9.92 9.24
CA VAL A 26 -1.44 9.44 8.97
C VAL A 26 -2.42 10.44 9.57
N LYS A 27 -3.40 10.87 8.77
CA LYS A 27 -4.47 11.77 9.16
C LYS A 27 -5.81 11.10 8.92
N ARG A 28 -6.64 11.00 9.96
CA ARG A 28 -8.02 10.53 9.85
C ARG A 28 -8.98 11.72 9.90
N THR A 29 -9.87 11.78 8.92
CA THR A 29 -11.02 12.68 8.87
C THR A 29 -12.32 11.89 9.08
N LEU A 30 -13.46 12.54 8.98
CA LEU A 30 -14.77 11.88 9.01
C LEU A 30 -15.01 11.00 7.78
N THR A 31 -14.41 11.36 6.64
CA THR A 31 -14.70 10.72 5.34
C THR A 31 -13.54 9.88 4.79
N ASN A 32 -12.31 10.07 5.28
CA ASN A 32 -11.15 9.35 4.74
C ASN A 32 -9.99 9.24 5.73
N LEU A 33 -9.06 8.35 5.40
CA LEU A 33 -7.75 8.22 6.00
C LEU A 33 -6.70 8.58 4.94
N GLN A 34 -5.92 9.60 5.22
CA GLN A 34 -4.81 10.05 4.39
C GLN A 34 -3.49 9.59 5.00
N LYS A 35 -2.55 9.18 4.17
CA LYS A 35 -1.18 8.84 4.58
C LYS A 35 -0.18 9.58 3.71
N THR A 36 0.80 10.21 4.35
CA THR A 36 1.95 10.82 3.67
C THR A 36 3.15 9.90 3.87
N GLU A 37 3.68 9.38 2.77
CA GLU A 37 4.84 8.51 2.68
C GLU A 37 5.85 9.17 1.74
N ASP A 38 7.07 9.44 2.22
CA ASP A 38 8.15 10.03 1.41
C ASP A 38 7.68 11.29 0.63
N ASP A 39 7.00 12.21 1.35
CA ASP A 39 6.39 13.44 0.83
C ASP A 39 5.22 13.25 -0.16
N LEU A 40 4.83 12.02 -0.46
CA LEU A 40 3.68 11.70 -1.29
C LEU A 40 2.44 11.46 -0.42
N ARG A 41 1.36 12.19 -0.69
CA ARG A 41 0.10 12.06 0.04
C ARG A 41 -0.91 11.23 -0.74
N PHE A 42 -1.47 10.23 -0.05
CA PHE A 42 -2.45 9.29 -0.58
C PHE A 42 -3.74 9.31 0.25
N ILE A 43 -4.88 9.07 -0.39
CA ILE A 43 -6.11 8.68 0.31
C ILE A 43 -6.14 7.14 0.35
N LYS A 44 -5.84 6.57 1.51
CA LYS A 44 -5.74 5.12 1.69
C LYS A 44 -7.07 4.44 1.93
N LEU A 45 -7.97 5.07 2.67
CA LEU A 45 -9.31 4.57 2.98
C LEU A 45 -10.34 5.69 2.85
N VAL A 46 -11.57 5.34 2.48
CA VAL A 46 -12.74 6.21 2.53
C VAL A 46 -13.81 5.63 3.46
N PHE A 47 -14.63 6.47 4.05
CA PHE A 47 -15.64 6.09 5.02
C PHE A 47 -17.02 6.61 4.66
N PRO A 48 -18.09 5.83 4.89
CA PRO A 48 -18.11 4.45 5.38
C PRO A 48 -17.53 3.46 4.36
N ALA A 49 -16.83 2.41 4.84
CA ALA A 49 -16.25 1.40 3.95
C ALA A 49 -17.35 0.54 3.30
N LYS A 50 -17.32 0.43 1.97
CA LYS A 50 -18.27 -0.37 1.18
C LYS A 50 -17.57 -0.97 -0.04
N THR A 51 -17.81 -2.25 -0.33
CA THR A 51 -17.17 -2.97 -1.44
C THR A 51 -17.46 -2.42 -2.84
N ALA A 52 -18.52 -1.65 -3.02
CA ALA A 52 -18.87 -1.05 -4.32
C ALA A 52 -18.33 0.39 -4.48
N GLU A 53 -17.60 0.92 -3.52
CA GLU A 53 -17.12 2.29 -3.54
C GLU A 53 -15.69 2.35 -4.06
N ALA A 54 -15.49 3.15 -5.10
CA ALA A 54 -14.18 3.42 -5.66
C ALA A 54 -13.78 4.88 -5.45
N TRP A 55 -12.48 5.15 -5.32
CA TRP A 55 -11.95 6.50 -5.15
C TRP A 55 -10.57 6.67 -5.80
N ASN A 56 -10.22 7.91 -6.11
CA ASN A 56 -8.87 8.23 -6.54
C ASN A 56 -7.95 8.43 -5.32
N GLY A 57 -7.23 7.38 -4.93
CA GLY A 57 -6.26 7.43 -3.82
C GLY A 57 -5.05 8.30 -4.09
N ASN A 58 -4.75 8.59 -5.36
CA ASN A 58 -3.58 9.34 -5.84
C ASN A 58 -3.91 10.80 -6.23
N ILE A 59 -5.08 11.31 -5.86
CA ILE A 59 -5.56 12.64 -6.27
C ILE A 59 -4.60 13.81 -5.94
N PHE A 60 -3.72 13.62 -4.97
CA PHE A 60 -2.73 14.62 -4.57
C PHE A 60 -1.39 14.49 -5.31
N LEU A 61 -1.22 13.47 -6.14
CA LEU A 61 0.02 13.25 -6.89
C LEU A 61 -0.05 13.92 -8.27
N PRO A 62 1.06 14.49 -8.76
CA PRO A 62 1.14 15.03 -10.11
C PRO A 62 1.35 13.91 -11.15
N VAL A 63 0.39 12.99 -11.26
CA VAL A 63 0.50 11.76 -12.07
C VAL A 63 0.68 11.99 -13.57
N SER A 64 0.44 13.20 -14.06
CA SER A 64 0.70 13.58 -15.46
C SER A 64 2.17 13.91 -15.75
N THR A 65 3.05 13.85 -14.74
CA THR A 65 4.47 14.20 -14.87
C THR A 65 5.36 13.08 -14.34
N ASP A 66 6.52 12.89 -14.97
CA ASP A 66 7.54 11.99 -14.44
C ASP A 66 8.07 12.47 -13.07
N PRO A 67 8.34 11.56 -12.13
CA PRO A 67 8.31 10.09 -12.23
C PRO A 67 6.96 9.45 -11.82
N TYR A 68 5.88 10.21 -11.71
CA TYR A 68 4.63 9.76 -11.07
C TYR A 68 3.61 9.13 -12.03
N GLY A 69 3.94 9.01 -13.33
CA GLY A 69 3.03 8.43 -14.34
C GLY A 69 2.57 7.01 -14.04
N ASP A 70 3.34 6.24 -13.27
CA ASP A 70 2.95 4.89 -12.86
C ASP A 70 1.76 4.85 -11.88
N PHE A 71 1.45 5.97 -11.23
CA PHE A 71 0.30 6.12 -10.33
C PHE A 71 -0.97 6.61 -11.04
N GLU A 72 -0.90 6.85 -12.35
CA GLU A 72 -2.03 7.28 -13.13
C GLU A 72 -3.06 6.15 -13.30
N ASN A 73 -4.35 6.53 -13.27
CA ASN A 73 -5.48 5.62 -13.46
C ASN A 73 -5.56 4.47 -12.43
N TRP A 74 -5.13 4.70 -11.21
CA TRP A 74 -5.39 3.78 -10.11
C TRP A 74 -6.81 4.00 -9.59
N ASP A 75 -7.57 2.92 -9.54
CA ASP A 75 -8.95 2.90 -9.09
C ASP A 75 -9.05 2.16 -7.76
N TYR A 76 -8.80 2.90 -6.68
CA TYR A 76 -8.86 2.34 -5.34
C TYR A 76 -10.28 1.90 -5.01
N HIS A 77 -10.43 0.68 -4.53
CA HIS A 77 -11.71 0.13 -4.09
C HIS A 77 -11.51 -0.93 -3.02
N TYR A 78 -12.57 -1.19 -2.24
CA TYR A 78 -12.56 -2.29 -1.29
C TYR A 78 -12.89 -3.61 -1.99
N THR A 79 -12.00 -4.59 -1.86
CA THR A 79 -12.23 -5.98 -2.29
C THR A 79 -12.84 -6.83 -1.17
N ALA A 80 -12.58 -6.44 0.10
CA ALA A 80 -13.22 -7.03 1.27
C ALA A 80 -13.49 -5.97 2.35
N VAL A 81 -14.62 -6.11 3.07
CA VAL A 81 -15.00 -5.22 4.16
C VAL A 81 -15.54 -6.06 5.31
N ASP A 82 -14.98 -5.87 6.50
CA ASP A 82 -15.33 -6.57 7.75
C ASP A 82 -15.24 -8.10 7.63
N VAL A 83 -14.16 -8.58 7.02
CA VAL A 83 -13.91 -10.01 6.79
C VAL A 83 -12.76 -10.48 7.66
N PRO A 84 -12.85 -11.63 8.35
CA PRO A 84 -11.72 -12.18 9.07
C PRO A 84 -10.61 -12.64 8.11
N THR A 85 -9.36 -12.41 8.49
CA THR A 85 -8.19 -12.73 7.66
C THR A 85 -7.03 -13.16 8.54
N THR A 86 -6.21 -14.10 8.05
CA THR A 86 -4.96 -14.48 8.72
C THR A 86 -3.77 -13.86 7.99
N ILE A 87 -2.96 -13.09 8.70
CA ILE A 87 -1.74 -12.47 8.17
C ILE A 87 -0.56 -12.90 9.05
N ASN A 88 0.42 -13.56 8.44
CA ASN A 88 1.64 -14.01 9.11
C ASN A 88 1.38 -14.77 10.44
N GLY A 89 0.31 -15.59 10.47
CA GLY A 89 -0.08 -16.37 11.65
C GLY A 89 -0.97 -15.64 12.67
N PHE A 90 -1.23 -14.35 12.49
CA PHE A 90 -2.19 -13.60 13.30
C PHE A 90 -3.59 -13.71 12.72
N ASN A 91 -4.54 -14.19 13.52
CA ASN A 91 -5.96 -14.22 13.15
C ASN A 91 -6.58 -12.86 13.48
N LEU A 92 -7.03 -12.14 12.47
CA LEU A 92 -7.60 -10.81 12.55
C LEU A 92 -9.10 -10.91 12.28
N ASP A 93 -9.92 -10.60 13.25
CA ASP A 93 -11.37 -10.86 13.21
C ASP A 93 -12.11 -9.97 12.20
N SER A 94 -11.62 -8.76 11.95
CA SER A 94 -12.23 -7.78 11.07
C SER A 94 -11.17 -7.02 10.29
N THR A 95 -11.19 -7.17 8.98
CA THR A 95 -10.26 -6.50 8.07
C THR A 95 -10.96 -5.79 6.91
N LEU A 96 -10.26 -4.80 6.36
CA LEU A 96 -10.57 -4.16 5.09
C LEU A 96 -9.44 -4.50 4.11
N GLU A 97 -9.78 -4.99 2.93
CA GLU A 97 -8.81 -5.12 1.84
C GLU A 97 -9.08 -4.08 0.76
N VAL A 98 -8.03 -3.38 0.36
CA VAL A 98 -8.03 -2.33 -0.66
C VAL A 98 -7.16 -2.77 -1.83
N SER A 99 -7.69 -2.75 -3.05
CA SER A 99 -6.93 -2.79 -4.28
C SER A 99 -6.88 -1.39 -4.88
N GLY A 100 -5.71 -0.93 -5.33
CA GLY A 100 -5.55 0.35 -6.03
C GLY A 100 -5.30 0.16 -7.52
N VAL A 101 -4.59 -0.88 -7.88
CA VAL A 101 -4.33 -1.27 -9.26
C VAL A 101 -3.98 -2.76 -9.32
N GLU A 102 -4.46 -3.41 -10.36
CA GLU A 102 -4.09 -4.79 -10.70
C GLU A 102 -4.11 -4.91 -12.21
N ASP A 103 -3.01 -4.55 -12.85
CA ASP A 103 -2.85 -4.73 -14.29
C ASP A 103 -1.48 -5.32 -14.65
N GLU A 104 -1.49 -6.12 -15.70
CA GLU A 104 -0.30 -6.79 -16.19
C GLU A 104 -0.38 -6.96 -17.72
N ASN A 105 0.71 -6.63 -18.39
CA ASN A 105 0.90 -6.88 -19.79
C ASN A 105 2.37 -7.21 -20.08
N PHE A 106 2.77 -7.38 -21.35
CA PHE A 106 4.13 -7.80 -21.72
C PHE A 106 5.25 -6.82 -21.33
N ILE A 107 4.93 -5.58 -21.02
CA ILE A 107 5.93 -4.53 -20.74
C ILE A 107 5.73 -3.85 -19.39
N LYS A 108 4.60 -4.07 -18.72
CA LYS A 108 4.27 -3.39 -17.47
C LYS A 108 3.47 -4.29 -16.55
N ARG A 109 3.83 -4.26 -15.28
CA ARG A 109 3.06 -4.86 -14.19
C ARG A 109 2.84 -3.82 -13.11
N ARG A 110 1.57 -3.64 -12.70
CA ARG A 110 1.21 -2.81 -11.55
C ARG A 110 0.27 -3.61 -10.65
N LEU A 111 0.69 -3.81 -9.42
CA LEU A 111 -0.11 -4.42 -8.38
C LEU A 111 0.02 -3.59 -7.11
N PHE A 112 -1.11 -3.18 -6.56
CA PHE A 112 -1.16 -2.54 -5.27
C PHE A 112 -2.34 -3.06 -4.47
N LYS A 113 -2.04 -3.73 -3.34
CA LYS A 113 -3.02 -4.21 -2.37
C LYS A 113 -2.57 -3.89 -0.95
N GLU A 114 -3.52 -3.48 -0.11
CA GLU A 114 -3.31 -3.26 1.32
C GLU A 114 -4.45 -3.90 2.12
N THR A 115 -4.10 -4.55 3.23
CA THR A 115 -5.07 -5.08 4.19
C THR A 115 -4.92 -4.32 5.50
N TYR A 116 -6.02 -3.81 6.02
CA TYR A 116 -6.08 -3.09 7.28
C TYR A 116 -6.91 -3.87 8.28
N ALA A 117 -6.38 -4.05 9.49
CA ALA A 117 -7.08 -4.71 10.58
C ALA A 117 -7.66 -3.67 11.55
N LYS A 118 -8.87 -3.93 12.01
CA LYS A 118 -9.56 -3.09 12.99
C LYS A 118 -8.75 -2.98 14.28
N HIS A 119 -8.58 -1.75 14.78
CA HIS A 119 -7.80 -1.40 15.97
C HIS A 119 -6.28 -1.60 15.87
N ILE A 120 -5.78 -2.21 14.81
CA ILE A 120 -4.34 -2.48 14.60
C ILE A 120 -3.77 -1.52 13.54
N GLY A 121 -4.47 -1.38 12.42
CA GLY A 121 -4.00 -0.58 11.28
C GLY A 121 -3.56 -1.43 10.10
N LEU A 122 -2.46 -1.06 9.44
CA LEU A 122 -1.95 -1.78 8.27
C LEU A 122 -1.42 -3.15 8.66
N GLY A 123 -2.10 -4.21 8.23
CA GLY A 123 -1.71 -5.60 8.46
C GLY A 123 -0.81 -6.16 7.35
N SER A 124 -1.07 -5.81 6.09
CA SER A 124 -0.20 -6.18 4.97
C SER A 124 -0.26 -5.18 3.85
N ARG A 125 0.83 -5.13 3.07
CA ARG A 125 0.93 -4.40 1.80
C ARG A 125 1.65 -5.26 0.79
N GLU A 126 1.14 -5.29 -0.43
CA GLU A 126 1.86 -5.73 -1.61
C GLU A 126 1.85 -4.61 -2.65
N TRP A 127 3.05 -4.22 -3.07
CA TRP A 127 3.26 -3.14 -4.02
C TRP A 127 4.32 -3.58 -5.01
N ASP A 128 3.91 -3.83 -6.25
CA ASP A 128 4.76 -4.36 -7.31
C ASP A 128 4.56 -3.53 -8.56
N ILE A 129 5.51 -2.65 -8.85
CA ILE A 129 5.51 -1.76 -10.02
C ILE A 129 6.75 -2.07 -10.82
N GLN A 130 6.57 -2.68 -11.97
CA GLN A 130 7.65 -3.10 -12.84
C GLN A 130 7.38 -2.72 -14.30
N THR A 131 8.42 -2.27 -14.97
CA THR A 131 8.40 -1.98 -16.40
C THR A 131 9.61 -2.63 -17.05
N GLY A 132 9.45 -3.28 -18.18
CA GLY A 132 10.53 -3.95 -18.88
C GLY A 132 10.23 -4.24 -20.34
N SER A 133 11.24 -4.74 -21.02
CA SER A 133 11.11 -5.21 -22.39
C SER A 133 11.70 -6.63 -22.48
N GLY A 134 10.88 -7.62 -22.76
CA GLY A 134 11.38 -8.98 -22.96
C GLY A 134 10.37 -10.07 -22.65
N VAL A 135 10.72 -11.27 -23.04
CA VAL A 135 9.83 -12.44 -23.09
C VAL A 135 9.81 -13.25 -21.80
N ASN A 136 10.64 -12.92 -20.82
CA ASN A 136 10.73 -13.64 -19.55
C ASN A 136 10.16 -12.79 -18.41
N PHE A 137 9.03 -13.20 -18.04
CA PHE A 137 8.06 -12.61 -17.14
C PHE A 137 8.62 -12.29 -15.75
N TRP A 138 8.66 -11.01 -15.41
CA TRP A 138 8.67 -10.43 -14.06
C TRP A 138 9.87 -10.80 -13.17
N GLU A 139 10.92 -11.39 -13.75
CA GLU A 139 12.18 -11.68 -13.07
C GLU A 139 13.38 -11.50 -14.02
N GLY A 140 14.40 -10.79 -13.57
CA GLY A 140 15.64 -10.63 -14.33
C GLY A 140 16.08 -9.16 -14.49
N PRO A 141 17.31 -8.95 -14.98
CA PRO A 141 17.92 -7.62 -15.02
C PRO A 141 17.30 -6.64 -16.02
N GLN A 142 16.41 -7.09 -16.88
CA GLN A 142 15.69 -6.26 -17.86
C GLN A 142 14.47 -5.53 -17.27
N TRP A 143 14.10 -5.82 -16.03
CA TRP A 143 12.98 -5.19 -15.35
C TRP A 143 13.46 -4.02 -14.50
N ASN A 144 12.80 -2.87 -14.65
CA ASN A 144 12.98 -1.68 -13.83
C ASN A 144 11.74 -1.49 -12.97
N GLY A 145 11.94 -1.11 -11.72
CA GLY A 145 10.86 -0.86 -10.79
C GLY A 145 11.18 -1.39 -9.40
N PHE A 146 10.14 -1.65 -8.65
CA PHE A 146 10.28 -2.15 -7.27
C PHE A 146 9.17 -3.12 -6.91
N LYS A 147 9.48 -3.98 -5.93
CA LYS A 147 8.52 -4.85 -5.27
C LYS A 147 8.68 -4.71 -3.76
N ILE A 148 7.61 -4.34 -3.10
CA ILE A 148 7.55 -4.21 -1.64
C ILE A 148 6.47 -5.14 -1.12
N LYS A 149 6.84 -6.00 -0.17
CA LYS A 149 5.90 -6.80 0.60
C LYS A 149 6.09 -6.51 2.08
N MET A 150 5.03 -6.09 2.75
CA MET A 150 5.00 -5.83 4.18
C MET A 150 3.94 -6.74 4.81
N GLN A 151 4.23 -7.25 6.00
CA GLN A 151 3.30 -8.06 6.77
C GLN A 151 3.43 -7.73 8.25
N LEU A 152 2.32 -7.79 8.96
CA LEU A 152 2.26 -7.69 10.41
C LEU A 152 3.17 -8.76 11.04
N ILE A 153 4.04 -8.33 11.97
CA ILE A 153 4.93 -9.22 12.72
C ILE A 153 4.66 -9.18 14.22
N ASP A 154 3.97 -8.15 14.69
CA ASP A 154 3.57 -7.99 16.09
C ASP A 154 2.52 -6.89 16.22
N HIS A 155 1.68 -6.94 17.26
CA HIS A 155 0.72 -5.89 17.61
C HIS A 155 0.37 -5.96 19.10
N ASN A 156 0.01 -4.84 19.68
CA ASN A 156 -0.44 -4.70 21.07
C ASN A 156 -1.96 -4.74 21.17
#